data_3d6ba4a8b996507c6770594d856a51ba
#
_entry.id   3d6ba4a8b996507c6770594d856a51ba
#
_cell.length_a   1.000
_cell.length_b   1.000
_cell.length_c   1.000
_cell.angle_alpha   90.00
_cell.angle_beta   90.00
_cell.angle_gamma   90.00
#
_symmetry.space_group_name_H-M   'P 1'
#
loop_
_entity.id
_entity.type
_entity.pdbx_description
1 polymer ?
#
loop_
_entity_poly.entity_id
_entity_poly.type
_entity_poly.pdbx_seq_one_letter_code
_entity_poly.pdbx_strand_id
1 'polypeptide(L)'
;MSALLQLRKATIRFGGLTAVSELDLQIAHGELVGLIGPNGAGKTTAFNLITGVYQPTGGEIVFDGKSLARSKPYRITARGIARTFQNIRLFPSLTVFDNVRAVFHLHLRGDVRHALWRGKGYHAEEQSIADRVMDLLEIFQLGKFRDEAAKNLSYGDQRRLEIVRALAARPKLLLLDEPAAGMNATEKVELTRLIQFIKDKFQISILLVEHDMKVVMGICERIVVLDYGIKIADGKPDEVRANPKVIAAYLGQEM
;
A
#
# COMPACT_ATOMS: atom_id res chain seq x y z
N MET A 1 2.24 -1.26 -22.81
CA MET A 1 3.12 -1.02 -21.64
C MET A 1 3.18 -2.31 -20.84
N SER A 2 4.35 -2.71 -20.32
CA SER A 2 4.46 -3.90 -19.48
C SER A 2 3.79 -3.64 -18.13
N ALA A 3 2.99 -4.60 -17.64
CA ALA A 3 2.36 -4.49 -16.33
C ALA A 3 3.41 -4.65 -15.22
N LEU A 4 3.33 -3.79 -14.19
CA LEU A 4 4.16 -3.88 -12.99
C LEU A 4 3.69 -5.03 -12.09
N LEU A 5 2.38 -5.15 -11.86
CA LEU A 5 1.74 -6.23 -11.10
C LEU A 5 0.74 -6.95 -12.00
N GLN A 6 0.72 -8.28 -11.90
CA GLN A 6 -0.28 -9.12 -12.57
C GLN A 6 -0.74 -10.22 -11.61
N LEU A 7 -2.03 -10.27 -11.37
CA LEU A 7 -2.71 -11.43 -10.83
C LEU A 7 -3.35 -12.15 -12.02
N ARG A 8 -3.06 -13.42 -12.21
CA ARG A 8 -3.59 -14.24 -13.29
C ARG A 8 -4.39 -15.38 -12.69
N LYS A 9 -5.71 -15.28 -12.78
CA LYS A 9 -6.68 -16.21 -12.18
C LYS A 9 -6.36 -16.53 -10.72
N ALA A 10 -5.89 -15.51 -9.97
CA ALA A 10 -5.50 -15.70 -8.57
C ALA A 10 -6.73 -16.14 -7.76
N THR A 11 -6.59 -17.28 -7.11
CA THR A 11 -7.66 -17.90 -6.33
C THR A 11 -7.16 -18.24 -4.94
N ILE A 12 -7.98 -18.01 -3.91
CA ILE A 12 -7.72 -18.48 -2.57
C ILE A 12 -8.97 -19.06 -1.93
N ARG A 13 -8.80 -20.24 -1.30
CA ARG A 13 -9.83 -20.95 -0.58
C ARG A 13 -9.42 -21.18 0.86
N PHE A 14 -10.34 -20.99 1.77
CA PHE A 14 -10.21 -21.29 3.20
C PHE A 14 -11.24 -22.37 3.56
N GLY A 15 -10.81 -23.64 3.63
CA GLY A 15 -11.75 -24.74 3.75
C GLY A 15 -12.74 -24.77 2.59
N GLY A 16 -14.04 -24.68 2.87
CA GLY A 16 -15.08 -24.64 1.86
C GLY A 16 -15.38 -23.27 1.26
N LEU A 17 -14.82 -22.19 1.83
CA LEU A 17 -15.05 -20.81 1.38
C LEU A 17 -14.02 -20.38 0.34
N THR A 18 -14.45 -19.96 -0.84
CA THR A 18 -13.61 -19.29 -1.83
C THR A 18 -13.69 -17.77 -1.60
N ALA A 19 -12.65 -17.20 -1.01
CA ALA A 19 -12.61 -15.77 -0.66
C ALA A 19 -12.20 -14.86 -1.83
N VAL A 20 -11.42 -15.38 -2.80
CA VAL A 20 -11.12 -14.75 -4.09
C VAL A 20 -11.11 -15.86 -5.13
N SER A 21 -11.82 -15.66 -6.23
CA SER A 21 -12.00 -16.63 -7.30
C SER A 21 -11.53 -16.07 -8.64
N GLU A 22 -10.53 -16.70 -9.23
CA GLU A 22 -10.00 -16.41 -10.58
C GLU A 22 -9.79 -14.90 -10.85
N LEU A 23 -9.25 -14.18 -9.86
CA LEU A 23 -9.03 -12.75 -10.00
C LEU A 23 -7.92 -12.46 -11.02
N ASP A 24 -8.31 -11.80 -12.11
CA ASP A 24 -7.41 -11.18 -13.07
C ASP A 24 -7.33 -9.67 -12.79
N LEU A 25 -6.15 -9.21 -12.33
CA LEU A 25 -5.85 -7.81 -12.04
C LEU A 25 -4.48 -7.47 -12.60
N GLN A 26 -4.37 -6.35 -13.29
CA GLN A 26 -3.10 -5.81 -13.76
C GLN A 26 -2.95 -4.38 -13.28
N ILE A 27 -1.72 -3.97 -12.97
CA ILE A 27 -1.37 -2.58 -12.65
C ILE A 27 -0.17 -2.22 -13.50
N ALA A 28 -0.28 -1.13 -14.27
CA ALA A 28 0.81 -0.59 -15.05
C ALA A 28 1.77 0.24 -14.19
N HIS A 29 2.96 0.52 -14.72
CA HIS A 29 3.88 1.46 -14.07
C HIS A 29 3.27 2.86 -14.00
N GLY A 30 3.32 3.50 -12.82
CA GLY A 30 2.81 4.85 -12.58
C GLY A 30 1.28 4.95 -12.51
N GLU A 31 0.54 3.83 -12.55
CA GLU A 31 -0.92 3.81 -12.51
C GLU A 31 -1.45 3.91 -11.07
N LEU A 32 -2.53 4.65 -10.86
CA LEU A 32 -3.31 4.67 -9.63
C LEU A 32 -4.63 3.93 -9.85
N VAL A 33 -4.71 2.72 -9.28
CA VAL A 33 -5.88 1.84 -9.41
C VAL A 33 -6.65 1.77 -8.11
N GLY A 34 -7.96 1.94 -8.16
CA GLY A 34 -8.86 1.66 -7.05
C GLY A 34 -9.32 0.21 -7.05
N LEU A 35 -9.30 -0.45 -5.91
CA LEU A 35 -9.92 -1.77 -5.70
C LEU A 35 -11.06 -1.59 -4.71
N ILE A 36 -12.29 -1.62 -5.21
CA ILE A 36 -13.48 -1.37 -4.42
C ILE A 36 -14.42 -2.58 -4.40
N GLY A 37 -15.47 -2.49 -3.64
CA GLY A 37 -16.50 -3.50 -3.53
C GLY A 37 -17.13 -3.49 -2.14
N PRO A 38 -18.26 -4.18 -1.95
CA PRO A 38 -18.94 -4.31 -0.67
C PRO A 38 -18.07 -4.89 0.43
N ASN A 39 -18.55 -4.85 1.69
CA ASN A 39 -17.90 -5.53 2.81
C ASN A 39 -17.90 -7.04 2.54
N GLY A 40 -16.76 -7.70 2.80
CA GLY A 40 -16.62 -9.12 2.48
C GLY A 40 -16.35 -9.45 1.01
N ALA A 41 -16.28 -8.47 0.10
CA ALA A 41 -16.02 -8.70 -1.32
C ALA A 41 -14.64 -9.31 -1.66
N GLY A 42 -13.73 -9.44 -0.68
CA GLY A 42 -12.40 -10.04 -0.90
C GLY A 42 -11.25 -9.05 -1.09
N LYS A 43 -11.48 -7.73 -0.93
CA LYS A 43 -10.45 -6.68 -1.12
C LYS A 43 -9.21 -6.89 -0.25
N THR A 44 -9.38 -7.02 1.05
CA THR A 44 -8.29 -7.28 2.01
C THR A 44 -7.60 -8.62 1.73
N THR A 45 -8.36 -9.62 1.28
CA THR A 45 -7.82 -10.92 0.86
C THR A 45 -6.92 -10.78 -0.35
N ALA A 46 -7.31 -9.98 -1.35
CA ALA A 46 -6.48 -9.66 -2.52
C ALA A 46 -5.19 -8.94 -2.09
N PHE A 47 -5.25 -7.98 -1.17
CA PHE A 47 -4.06 -7.33 -0.59
C PHE A 47 -3.14 -8.33 0.12
N ASN A 48 -3.71 -9.26 0.89
CA ASN A 48 -2.95 -10.30 1.58
C ASN A 48 -2.28 -11.28 0.61
N LEU A 49 -2.90 -11.57 -0.53
CA LEU A 49 -2.30 -12.34 -1.62
C LEU A 49 -1.10 -11.60 -2.23
N ILE A 50 -1.26 -10.32 -2.59
CA ILE A 50 -0.20 -9.50 -3.20
C ILE A 50 1.00 -9.35 -2.26
N THR A 51 0.74 -9.20 -0.94
CA THR A 51 1.79 -9.02 0.07
C THR A 51 2.37 -10.32 0.61
N GLY A 52 1.90 -11.48 0.14
CA GLY A 52 2.40 -12.80 0.52
C GLY A 52 2.05 -13.24 1.96
N VAL A 53 1.10 -12.55 2.59
CA VAL A 53 0.50 -12.99 3.87
C VAL A 53 -0.27 -14.29 3.62
N TYR A 54 -0.95 -14.36 2.48
CA TYR A 54 -1.56 -15.59 1.99
C TYR A 54 -0.90 -16.03 0.70
N GLN A 55 -0.84 -17.35 0.48
CA GLN A 55 -0.43 -17.91 -0.81
C GLN A 55 -1.68 -18.30 -1.61
N PRO A 56 -1.74 -18.01 -2.90
CA PRO A 56 -2.88 -18.43 -3.72
C PRO A 56 -2.97 -19.96 -3.77
N THR A 57 -4.19 -20.49 -3.74
CA THR A 57 -4.47 -21.91 -3.95
C THR A 57 -4.55 -22.26 -5.43
N GLY A 58 -4.69 -21.26 -6.31
CA GLY A 58 -4.69 -21.39 -7.76
C GLY A 58 -4.30 -20.08 -8.42
N GLY A 59 -3.90 -20.16 -9.70
CA GLY A 59 -3.38 -19.02 -10.44
C GLY A 59 -1.97 -18.58 -10.00
N GLU A 60 -1.56 -17.39 -10.43
CA GLU A 60 -0.24 -16.87 -10.12
C GLU A 60 -0.26 -15.35 -9.90
N ILE A 61 0.75 -14.84 -9.18
CA ILE A 61 0.99 -13.42 -8.98
C ILE A 61 2.40 -13.11 -9.46
N VAL A 62 2.50 -12.18 -10.39
CA VAL A 62 3.76 -11.72 -10.99
C VAL A 62 3.97 -10.24 -10.69
N PHE A 63 5.14 -9.88 -10.19
CA PHE A 63 5.54 -8.51 -9.93
C PHE A 63 6.87 -8.20 -10.61
N ASP A 64 6.89 -7.14 -11.41
CA ASP A 64 8.08 -6.71 -12.15
C ASP A 64 8.71 -7.88 -12.94
N GLY A 65 7.85 -8.65 -13.64
CA GLY A 65 8.23 -9.81 -14.45
C GLY A 65 8.63 -11.07 -13.66
N LYS A 66 8.57 -11.06 -12.32
CA LYS A 66 8.99 -12.18 -11.46
C LYS A 66 7.83 -12.71 -10.63
N SER A 67 7.66 -14.03 -10.60
CA SER A 67 6.66 -14.67 -9.74
C SER A 67 6.88 -14.37 -8.26
N LEU A 68 5.79 -14.10 -7.54
CA LEU A 68 5.76 -13.97 -6.08
C LEU A 68 5.48 -15.28 -5.35
N ALA A 69 5.31 -16.39 -6.07
CA ALA A 69 5.01 -17.68 -5.48
C ALA A 69 6.00 -18.04 -4.36
N ARG A 70 5.44 -18.51 -3.22
CA ARG A 70 6.19 -18.90 -2.02
C ARG A 70 7.11 -17.81 -1.44
N SER A 71 6.95 -16.54 -1.89
CA SER A 71 7.72 -15.42 -1.34
C SER A 71 7.16 -15.02 0.02
N LYS A 72 8.04 -14.83 1.00
CA LYS A 72 7.67 -14.30 2.32
C LYS A 72 7.44 -12.78 2.23
N PRO A 73 6.58 -12.17 3.08
CA PRO A 73 6.26 -10.74 3.04
C PRO A 73 7.49 -9.82 2.98
N TYR A 74 8.49 -10.05 3.82
CA TYR A 74 9.71 -9.23 3.83
C TYR A 74 10.48 -9.25 2.50
N ARG A 75 10.46 -10.38 1.77
CA ARG A 75 11.08 -10.49 0.43
C ARG A 75 10.27 -9.74 -0.63
N ILE A 76 8.95 -9.71 -0.48
CA ILE A 76 8.05 -8.96 -1.35
C ILE A 76 8.27 -7.46 -1.13
N THR A 77 8.39 -7.03 0.13
CA THR A 77 8.75 -5.63 0.45
C THR A 77 10.12 -5.26 -0.13
N ALA A 78 11.13 -6.10 0.02
CA ALA A 78 12.45 -5.88 -0.57
C ALA A 78 12.46 -5.84 -2.12
N ARG A 79 11.44 -6.43 -2.78
CA ARG A 79 11.25 -6.33 -4.23
C ARG A 79 10.56 -5.03 -4.67
N GLY A 80 10.03 -4.24 -3.75
CA GLY A 80 9.42 -2.96 -4.00
C GLY A 80 7.89 -2.92 -3.89
N ILE A 81 7.27 -3.79 -3.10
CA ILE A 81 5.85 -3.66 -2.72
C ILE A 81 5.78 -3.25 -1.25
N ALA A 82 5.27 -2.05 -0.95
CA ALA A 82 4.99 -1.62 0.41
C ALA A 82 3.48 -1.49 0.64
N ARG A 83 3.04 -1.61 1.90
CA ARG A 83 1.64 -1.51 2.29
C ARG A 83 1.48 -0.68 3.56
N THR A 84 0.45 0.17 3.59
CA THR A 84 -0.13 0.68 4.83
C THR A 84 -1.24 -0.25 5.31
N PHE A 85 -1.73 -0.06 6.52
CA PHE A 85 -2.79 -0.91 7.08
C PHE A 85 -3.97 -0.04 7.50
N GLN A 86 -5.17 -0.60 7.49
CA GLN A 86 -6.38 0.07 7.96
C GLN A 86 -6.20 0.60 9.40
N ASN A 87 -5.71 -0.24 10.31
CA ASN A 87 -5.26 0.19 11.63
C ASN A 87 -3.78 0.58 11.57
N ILE A 88 -3.44 1.78 11.97
CA ILE A 88 -2.08 2.32 11.95
C ILE A 88 -1.12 1.36 12.70
N ARG A 89 -0.06 0.93 12.01
CA ARG A 89 0.94 0.00 12.55
C ARG A 89 2.29 0.68 12.72
N LEU A 90 2.35 1.71 13.51
CA LEU A 90 3.60 2.34 13.94
C LEU A 90 4.20 1.59 15.14
N PHE A 91 5.47 1.84 15.41
CA PHE A 91 6.10 1.50 16.67
C PHE A 91 5.81 2.64 17.68
N PRO A 92 4.83 2.50 18.57
CA PRO A 92 4.28 3.64 19.30
C PRO A 92 5.28 4.29 20.27
N SER A 93 6.23 3.52 20.79
CA SER A 93 7.26 3.99 21.72
C SER A 93 8.51 4.52 21.03
N LEU A 94 8.70 4.28 19.74
CA LEU A 94 9.81 4.83 18.98
C LEU A 94 9.48 6.25 18.53
N THR A 95 10.54 7.04 18.33
CA THR A 95 10.41 8.39 17.78
C THR A 95 9.88 8.33 16.33
N VAL A 96 9.40 9.46 15.84
CA VAL A 96 9.04 9.65 14.42
C VAL A 96 10.22 9.29 13.54
N PHE A 97 11.40 9.77 13.87
CA PHE A 97 12.65 9.48 13.16
C PHE A 97 12.96 7.97 13.15
N ASP A 98 12.92 7.30 14.30
CA ASP A 98 13.28 5.89 14.41
C ASP A 98 12.24 4.97 13.72
N ASN A 99 10.97 5.36 13.68
CA ASN A 99 9.95 4.64 12.90
C ASN A 99 10.31 4.56 11.42
N VAL A 100 10.82 5.65 10.85
CA VAL A 100 11.24 5.71 9.44
C VAL A 100 12.59 5.04 9.24
N ARG A 101 13.57 5.33 10.12
CA ARG A 101 14.92 4.76 10.07
C ARG A 101 14.91 3.23 10.09
N ALA A 102 14.03 2.61 10.89
CA ALA A 102 13.92 1.15 10.98
C ALA A 102 13.73 0.46 9.62
N VAL A 103 13.10 1.13 8.64
CA VAL A 103 12.83 0.57 7.32
C VAL A 103 14.08 0.59 6.43
N PHE A 104 14.99 1.54 6.61
CA PHE A 104 16.21 1.61 5.81
C PHE A 104 17.11 0.38 5.98
N HIS A 105 17.00 -0.31 7.13
CA HIS A 105 17.71 -1.57 7.36
C HIS A 105 17.34 -2.70 6.38
N LEU A 106 16.18 -2.61 5.69
CA LEU A 106 15.82 -3.57 4.63
C LEU A 106 16.80 -3.56 3.44
N HIS A 107 17.49 -2.46 3.23
CA HIS A 107 18.38 -2.24 2.09
C HIS A 107 19.86 -2.25 2.47
N LEU A 108 20.20 -2.43 3.74
CA LEU A 108 21.57 -2.55 4.18
C LEU A 108 22.20 -3.83 3.60
N ARG A 109 23.27 -3.66 2.84
CA ARG A 109 24.10 -4.76 2.33
C ARG A 109 25.18 -5.19 3.34
N GLY A 110 25.22 -4.54 4.51
CA GLY A 110 26.23 -4.75 5.53
C GLY A 110 26.15 -6.13 6.15
N ASP A 111 27.25 -6.90 6.01
CA ASP A 111 27.48 -8.10 6.79
C ASP A 111 27.55 -7.71 8.29
N VAL A 112 27.05 -8.56 9.18
CA VAL A 112 27.08 -8.39 10.65
C VAL A 112 28.48 -7.97 11.14
N ARG A 113 29.54 -8.36 10.41
CA ARG A 113 30.93 -7.95 10.64
C ARG A 113 31.15 -6.44 10.54
N HIS A 114 30.48 -5.74 9.60
CA HIS A 114 30.58 -4.27 9.47
C HIS A 114 29.90 -3.54 10.63
N ALA A 115 28.83 -4.11 11.20
CA ALA A 115 28.15 -3.56 12.37
C ALA A 115 28.99 -3.72 13.66
N LEU A 116 29.81 -4.78 13.75
CA LEU A 116 30.72 -5.01 14.89
C LEU A 116 31.95 -4.10 14.87
N TRP A 117 32.44 -3.76 13.69
CA TRP A 117 33.63 -2.91 13.51
C TRP A 117 33.24 -1.48 13.08
N ARG A 118 32.47 -0.76 13.86
CA ARG A 118 32.03 0.64 13.67
C ARG A 118 33.07 1.54 13.01
N GLY A 119 33.56 1.16 11.83
CA GLY A 119 34.56 1.89 11.06
C GLY A 119 34.00 3.15 10.39
N LYS A 120 34.86 3.95 9.76
CA LYS A 120 34.48 5.21 9.07
C LYS A 120 33.33 5.00 8.05
N GLY A 121 33.27 3.84 7.38
CA GLY A 121 32.19 3.49 6.45
C GLY A 121 30.83 3.34 7.11
N TYR A 122 30.76 2.78 8.32
CA TYR A 122 29.53 2.65 9.09
C TYR A 122 28.94 4.02 9.46
N HIS A 123 29.78 4.95 9.95
CA HIS A 123 29.32 6.29 10.29
C HIS A 123 28.83 7.08 9.08
N ALA A 124 29.49 6.93 7.92
CA ALA A 124 29.03 7.57 6.68
C ALA A 124 27.70 7.00 6.18
N GLU A 125 27.47 5.70 6.31
CA GLU A 125 26.21 5.05 5.97
C GLU A 125 25.07 5.48 6.92
N GLU A 126 25.30 5.49 8.22
CA GLU A 126 24.36 5.97 9.23
C GLU A 126 23.97 7.45 8.99
N GLN A 127 24.95 8.31 8.67
CA GLN A 127 24.67 9.71 8.36
C GLN A 127 23.83 9.82 7.08
N SER A 128 24.16 9.08 6.03
CA SER A 128 23.37 9.06 4.79
C SER A 128 21.94 8.56 5.01
N ILE A 129 21.72 7.60 5.92
CA ILE A 129 20.37 7.16 6.32
C ILE A 129 19.66 8.28 7.06
N ALA A 130 20.33 8.92 8.02
CA ALA A 130 19.74 10.01 8.79
C ALA A 130 19.29 11.17 7.88
N ASP A 131 20.13 11.57 6.94
CA ASP A 131 19.79 12.64 5.99
C ASP A 131 18.55 12.28 5.16
N ARG A 132 18.47 11.05 4.63
CA ARG A 132 17.32 10.57 3.86
C ARG A 132 16.03 10.47 4.70
N VAL A 133 16.15 10.06 5.96
CA VAL A 133 15.01 10.06 6.89
C VAL A 133 14.50 11.48 7.06
N MET A 134 15.41 12.45 7.31
CA MET A 134 15.03 13.84 7.45
C MET A 134 14.39 14.40 6.18
N ASP A 135 14.97 14.14 5.02
CA ASP A 135 14.38 14.56 3.72
C ASP A 135 12.94 14.07 3.58
N LEU A 136 12.66 12.80 3.90
CA LEU A 136 11.30 12.27 3.87
C LEU A 136 10.41 12.96 4.90
N LEU A 137 10.86 13.14 6.13
CA LEU A 137 10.09 13.79 7.19
C LEU A 137 9.75 15.25 6.82
N GLU A 138 10.68 15.99 6.23
CA GLU A 138 10.46 17.37 5.78
C GLU A 138 9.42 17.44 4.66
N ILE A 139 9.49 16.54 3.65
CA ILE A 139 8.52 16.45 2.55
C ILE A 139 7.09 16.30 3.10
N PHE A 140 6.91 15.56 4.19
CA PHE A 140 5.61 15.28 4.79
C PHE A 140 5.28 16.19 5.99
N GLN A 141 6.08 17.23 6.23
CA GLN A 141 5.92 18.20 7.32
C GLN A 141 5.97 17.57 8.73
N LEU A 142 6.69 16.47 8.85
CA LEU A 142 6.90 15.74 10.12
C LEU A 142 8.26 16.04 10.76
N GLY A 143 9.14 16.82 10.13
CA GLY A 143 10.49 17.12 10.62
C GLY A 143 10.49 17.73 12.01
N LYS A 144 9.53 18.63 12.30
CA LYS A 144 9.35 19.24 13.64
C LYS A 144 9.03 18.25 14.76
N PHE A 145 8.55 17.06 14.43
CA PHE A 145 8.20 16.01 15.37
C PHE A 145 9.25 14.89 15.46
N ARG A 146 10.42 15.06 14.83
CA ARG A 146 11.42 13.99 14.66
C ARG A 146 11.71 13.20 15.93
N ASP A 147 11.83 13.90 17.07
CA ASP A 147 12.21 13.32 18.36
C ASP A 147 10.99 12.96 19.25
N GLU A 148 9.78 13.21 18.76
CA GLU A 148 8.54 12.87 19.43
C GLU A 148 8.25 11.36 19.30
N ALA A 149 7.70 10.74 20.34
CA ALA A 149 7.21 9.37 20.26
C ALA A 149 5.97 9.32 19.35
N ALA A 150 5.92 8.34 18.46
CA ALA A 150 4.85 8.22 17.45
C ALA A 150 3.44 8.20 18.06
N LYS A 151 3.27 7.66 19.27
CA LYS A 151 1.97 7.64 20.00
C LYS A 151 1.45 9.03 20.38
N ASN A 152 2.32 10.04 20.46
CA ASN A 152 1.97 11.40 20.86
C ASN A 152 1.47 12.25 19.67
N LEU A 153 1.63 11.77 18.45
CA LEU A 153 1.16 12.45 17.25
C LEU A 153 -0.37 12.46 17.16
N SER A 154 -0.92 13.46 16.47
CA SER A 154 -2.31 13.44 16.03
C SER A 154 -2.57 12.23 15.11
N TYR A 155 -3.83 11.80 15.00
CA TYR A 155 -4.19 10.69 14.12
C TYR A 155 -3.77 10.94 12.66
N GLY A 156 -3.95 12.17 12.15
CA GLY A 156 -3.54 12.55 10.80
C GLY A 156 -2.02 12.47 10.60
N ASP A 157 -1.23 12.92 11.60
CA ASP A 157 0.23 12.85 11.54
C ASP A 157 0.74 11.41 11.69
N GLN A 158 0.07 10.57 12.50
CA GLN A 158 0.37 9.14 12.56
C GLN A 158 0.14 8.46 11.21
N ARG A 159 -0.95 8.81 10.50
CA ARG A 159 -1.24 8.28 9.16
C ARG A 159 -0.19 8.76 8.14
N ARG A 160 0.20 10.04 8.19
CA ARG A 160 1.31 10.56 7.37
C ARG A 160 2.61 9.81 7.63
N LEU A 161 2.94 9.58 8.91
CA LEU A 161 4.14 8.83 9.31
C LEU A 161 4.11 7.38 8.80
N GLU A 162 2.96 6.71 8.83
CA GLU A 162 2.81 5.36 8.28
C GLU A 162 3.10 5.32 6.77
N ILE A 163 2.61 6.33 6.02
CA ILE A 163 2.90 6.46 4.59
C ILE A 163 4.39 6.74 4.36
N VAL A 164 4.99 7.66 5.12
CA VAL A 164 6.44 7.95 5.05
C VAL A 164 7.26 6.70 5.29
N ARG A 165 6.89 5.92 6.29
CA ARG A 165 7.54 4.64 6.58
C ARG A 165 7.42 3.65 5.43
N ALA A 166 6.26 3.57 4.77
CA ALA A 166 6.09 2.73 3.59
C ALA A 166 6.96 3.21 2.41
N LEU A 167 7.07 4.52 2.20
CA LEU A 167 7.91 5.12 1.15
C LEU A 167 9.40 4.95 1.42
N ALA A 168 9.84 4.89 2.68
CA ALA A 168 11.22 4.62 3.06
C ALA A 168 11.73 3.27 2.52
N ALA A 169 10.82 2.30 2.29
CA ALA A 169 11.12 1.03 1.62
C ALA A 169 11.40 1.19 0.10
N ARG A 170 11.30 2.39 -0.48
CA ARG A 170 11.45 2.69 -1.91
C ARG A 170 10.60 1.79 -2.80
N PRO A 171 9.29 1.77 -2.58
CA PRO A 171 8.42 0.88 -3.32
C PRO A 171 8.30 1.31 -4.78
N LYS A 172 8.08 0.32 -5.67
CA LYS A 172 7.56 0.52 -7.03
C LYS A 172 6.03 0.52 -7.02
N LEU A 173 5.43 -0.21 -6.06
CA LEU A 173 4.00 -0.31 -5.83
C LEU A 173 3.68 -0.07 -4.36
N LEU A 174 2.85 0.93 -4.08
CA LEU A 174 2.33 1.24 -2.76
C LEU A 174 0.87 0.78 -2.65
N LEU A 175 0.59 -0.07 -1.68
CA LEU A 175 -0.75 -0.54 -1.34
C LEU A 175 -1.28 0.31 -0.19
N LEU A 176 -2.37 1.04 -0.43
CA LEU A 176 -3.05 1.86 0.57
C LEU A 176 -4.37 1.20 0.98
N ASP A 177 -4.47 0.80 2.23
CA ASP A 177 -5.63 0.06 2.78
C ASP A 177 -6.47 1.01 3.64
N GLU A 178 -7.58 1.47 3.08
CA GLU A 178 -8.54 2.42 3.68
C GLU A 178 -7.87 3.62 4.36
N PRO A 179 -7.04 4.38 3.63
CA PRO A 179 -6.28 5.47 4.24
C PRO A 179 -7.15 6.63 4.73
N ALA A 180 -8.37 6.79 4.21
CA ALA A 180 -9.32 7.85 4.59
C ALA A 180 -10.24 7.47 5.77
N ALA A 181 -10.09 6.26 6.34
CA ALA A 181 -10.93 5.81 7.45
C ALA A 181 -10.80 6.75 8.66
N GLY A 182 -11.94 7.17 9.23
CA GLY A 182 -11.99 8.07 10.38
C GLY A 182 -11.68 9.54 10.10
N MET A 183 -11.43 9.93 8.84
CA MET A 183 -11.13 11.31 8.46
C MET A 183 -12.39 12.13 8.14
N ASN A 184 -12.35 13.40 8.52
CA ASN A 184 -13.36 14.37 8.10
C ASN A 184 -13.19 14.79 6.62
N ALA A 185 -14.14 15.58 6.07
CA ALA A 185 -14.13 15.95 4.66
C ALA A 185 -12.86 16.74 4.23
N THR A 186 -12.37 17.64 5.08
CA THR A 186 -11.15 18.42 4.81
C THR A 186 -9.91 17.53 4.79
N GLU A 187 -9.77 16.67 5.77
CA GLU A 187 -8.67 15.71 5.85
C GLU A 187 -8.64 14.74 4.66
N LYS A 188 -9.81 14.32 4.17
CA LYS A 188 -9.91 13.49 2.95
C LYS A 188 -9.40 14.21 1.71
N VAL A 189 -9.70 15.50 1.57
CA VAL A 189 -9.18 16.32 0.46
C VAL A 189 -7.66 16.45 0.54
N GLU A 190 -7.12 16.68 1.74
CA GLU A 190 -5.67 16.75 1.95
C GLU A 190 -5.00 15.41 1.63
N LEU A 191 -5.59 14.30 2.11
CA LEU A 191 -5.10 12.94 1.80
C LEU A 191 -5.11 12.67 0.29
N THR A 192 -6.18 13.04 -0.41
CA THR A 192 -6.30 12.90 -1.86
C THR A 192 -5.14 13.61 -2.59
N ARG A 193 -4.87 14.86 -2.21
CA ARG A 193 -3.74 15.63 -2.76
C ARG A 193 -2.39 14.98 -2.42
N LEU A 194 -2.26 14.46 -1.19
CA LEU A 194 -1.06 13.77 -0.75
C LEU A 194 -0.79 12.51 -1.57
N ILE A 195 -1.81 11.69 -1.85
CA ILE A 195 -1.68 10.47 -2.65
C ILE A 195 -1.23 10.80 -4.09
N GLN A 196 -1.82 11.81 -4.72
CA GLN A 196 -1.40 12.26 -6.04
C GLN A 196 0.04 12.79 -6.02
N PHE A 197 0.38 13.63 -5.06
CA PHE A 197 1.74 14.14 -4.88
C PHE A 197 2.77 13.01 -4.72
N ILE A 198 2.45 11.99 -3.91
CA ILE A 198 3.31 10.81 -3.71
C ILE A 198 3.53 10.08 -5.03
N LYS A 199 2.44 9.79 -5.76
CA LYS A 199 2.51 9.10 -7.05
C LYS A 199 3.46 9.83 -8.00
N ASP A 200 3.28 11.16 -8.12
CA ASP A 200 4.02 11.97 -9.08
C ASP A 200 5.47 12.20 -8.64
N LYS A 201 5.70 12.52 -7.35
CA LYS A 201 7.04 12.80 -6.84
C LYS A 201 7.94 11.58 -6.82
N PHE A 202 7.41 10.43 -6.43
CA PHE A 202 8.18 9.19 -6.28
C PHE A 202 8.07 8.28 -7.51
N GLN A 203 7.28 8.65 -8.53
CA GLN A 203 7.07 7.90 -9.77
C GLN A 203 6.68 6.44 -9.49
N ILE A 204 5.77 6.22 -8.54
CA ILE A 204 5.32 4.90 -8.11
C ILE A 204 3.89 4.61 -8.58
N SER A 205 3.57 3.32 -8.67
CA SER A 205 2.19 2.87 -8.85
C SER A 205 1.50 2.74 -7.51
N ILE A 206 0.18 2.95 -7.47
CA ILE A 206 -0.60 2.86 -6.24
C ILE A 206 -1.81 1.96 -6.48
N LEU A 207 -2.06 1.02 -5.55
CA LEU A 207 -3.32 0.29 -5.45
C LEU A 207 -4.01 0.73 -4.16
N LEU A 208 -5.17 1.36 -4.33
CA LEU A 208 -5.96 1.94 -3.26
C LEU A 208 -7.19 1.07 -2.97
N VAL A 209 -7.34 0.59 -1.76
CA VAL A 209 -8.62 0.07 -1.24
C VAL A 209 -9.29 1.17 -0.46
N GLU A 210 -10.49 1.52 -0.84
CA GLU A 210 -11.34 2.52 -0.18
C GLU A 210 -12.81 2.20 -0.36
N HIS A 211 -13.62 2.67 0.59
CA HIS A 211 -15.07 2.61 0.53
C HIS A 211 -15.72 4.00 0.33
N ASP A 212 -14.94 5.07 0.48
CA ASP A 212 -15.39 6.44 0.16
C ASP A 212 -15.30 6.68 -1.35
N MET A 213 -16.48 6.59 -2.00
CA MET A 213 -16.57 6.74 -3.46
C MET A 213 -16.10 8.12 -3.93
N LYS A 214 -16.20 9.19 -3.10
CA LYS A 214 -15.71 10.53 -3.50
C LYS A 214 -14.18 10.52 -3.62
N VAL A 215 -13.50 9.86 -2.70
CA VAL A 215 -12.04 9.70 -2.75
C VAL A 215 -11.66 8.89 -3.98
N VAL A 216 -12.26 7.70 -4.15
CA VAL A 216 -11.93 6.79 -5.26
C VAL A 216 -12.15 7.43 -6.61
N MET A 217 -13.35 7.99 -6.85
CA MET A 217 -13.70 8.62 -8.13
C MET A 217 -12.88 9.89 -8.41
N GLY A 218 -12.36 10.54 -7.35
CA GLY A 218 -11.59 11.77 -7.49
C GLY A 218 -10.13 11.57 -7.88
N ILE A 219 -9.54 10.39 -7.63
CA ILE A 219 -8.10 10.20 -7.84
C ILE A 219 -7.71 8.96 -8.65
N CYS A 220 -8.55 7.93 -8.70
CA CYS A 220 -8.20 6.71 -9.42
C CYS A 220 -8.36 6.90 -10.93
N GLU A 221 -7.37 6.46 -11.69
CA GLU A 221 -7.40 6.46 -13.15
C GLU A 221 -8.25 5.30 -13.68
N ARG A 222 -8.26 4.21 -12.92
CA ARG A 222 -9.02 3.00 -13.18
C ARG A 222 -9.49 2.38 -11.88
N ILE A 223 -10.63 1.74 -11.93
CA ILE A 223 -11.28 1.11 -10.79
C ILE A 223 -11.61 -0.34 -11.12
N VAL A 224 -11.22 -1.23 -10.23
CA VAL A 224 -11.59 -2.65 -10.25
C VAL A 224 -12.58 -2.90 -9.13
N VAL A 225 -13.69 -3.54 -9.45
CA VAL A 225 -14.75 -3.85 -8.48
C VAL A 225 -14.82 -5.33 -8.22
N LEU A 226 -14.72 -5.68 -6.93
CA LEU A 226 -14.95 -7.04 -6.46
C LEU A 226 -16.32 -7.18 -5.81
N ASP A 227 -16.93 -8.33 -6.02
CA ASP A 227 -18.12 -8.78 -5.29
C ASP A 227 -18.01 -10.29 -5.05
N TYR A 228 -18.17 -10.74 -3.80
CA TYR A 228 -18.00 -12.14 -3.37
C TYR A 228 -16.74 -12.82 -3.95
N GLY A 229 -15.62 -12.10 -3.96
CA GLY A 229 -14.34 -12.61 -4.45
C GLY A 229 -14.18 -12.65 -5.97
N ILE A 230 -15.14 -12.15 -6.73
CA ILE A 230 -15.15 -12.14 -8.19
C ILE A 230 -15.03 -10.70 -8.69
N LYS A 231 -14.26 -10.49 -9.76
CA LYS A 231 -14.20 -9.19 -10.43
C LYS A 231 -15.46 -8.99 -11.28
N ILE A 232 -16.27 -7.97 -10.91
CA ILE A 232 -17.53 -7.66 -11.63
C ILE A 232 -17.42 -6.47 -12.57
N ALA A 233 -16.41 -5.60 -12.38
CA ALA A 233 -16.13 -4.46 -13.25
C ALA A 233 -14.64 -4.10 -13.23
N ASP A 234 -14.16 -3.50 -14.32
CA ASP A 234 -12.79 -2.98 -14.47
C ASP A 234 -12.84 -1.89 -15.55
N GLY A 235 -12.62 -0.64 -15.20
CA GLY A 235 -12.74 0.48 -16.13
C GLY A 235 -12.49 1.84 -15.50
N LYS A 236 -12.74 2.90 -16.26
CA LYS A 236 -12.64 4.28 -15.77
C LYS A 236 -13.73 4.57 -14.74
N PRO A 237 -13.52 5.56 -13.84
CA PRO A 237 -14.50 5.90 -12.81
C PRO A 237 -15.94 6.06 -13.31
N ASP A 238 -16.16 6.79 -14.42
CA ASP A 238 -17.50 7.00 -14.96
C ASP A 238 -18.13 5.71 -15.51
N GLU A 239 -17.34 4.83 -16.13
CA GLU A 239 -17.80 3.53 -16.63
C GLU A 239 -18.24 2.62 -15.48
N VAL A 240 -17.44 2.59 -14.40
CA VAL A 240 -17.74 1.81 -13.21
C VAL A 240 -18.99 2.34 -12.49
N ARG A 241 -19.12 3.66 -12.39
CA ARG A 241 -20.28 4.32 -11.77
C ARG A 241 -21.60 4.01 -12.49
N ALA A 242 -21.57 3.89 -13.81
CA ALA A 242 -22.75 3.59 -14.62
C ALA A 242 -23.02 2.08 -14.78
N ASN A 243 -22.15 1.21 -14.26
CA ASN A 243 -22.28 -0.24 -14.46
C ASN A 243 -23.40 -0.85 -13.62
N PRO A 244 -24.44 -1.48 -14.24
CA PRO A 244 -25.58 -2.04 -13.51
C PRO A 244 -25.18 -3.11 -12.48
N LYS A 245 -24.15 -3.92 -12.76
CA LYS A 245 -23.66 -4.95 -11.81
C LYS A 245 -23.06 -4.29 -10.55
N VAL A 246 -22.35 -3.17 -10.73
CA VAL A 246 -21.77 -2.44 -9.60
C VAL A 246 -22.88 -1.82 -8.77
N ILE A 247 -23.85 -1.16 -9.41
CA ILE A 247 -25.01 -0.56 -8.73
C ILE A 247 -25.76 -1.63 -7.92
N ALA A 248 -26.06 -2.79 -8.53
CA ALA A 248 -26.74 -3.88 -7.85
C ALA A 248 -25.97 -4.44 -6.66
N ALA A 249 -24.62 -4.58 -6.75
CA ALA A 249 -23.79 -5.08 -5.67
C ALA A 249 -23.79 -4.16 -4.45
N TYR A 250 -23.90 -2.84 -4.64
CA TYR A 250 -23.97 -1.89 -3.53
C TYR A 250 -25.39 -1.71 -2.97
N LEU A 251 -26.45 -1.72 -3.81
CA LEU A 251 -27.84 -1.61 -3.36
C LEU A 251 -28.33 -2.88 -2.66
N GLY A 252 -27.80 -4.05 -3.02
CA GLY A 252 -28.19 -5.33 -2.40
C GLY A 252 -27.73 -5.50 -0.94
N GLN A 253 -26.96 -4.55 -0.39
CA GLN A 253 -26.53 -4.55 1.02
C GLN A 253 -27.38 -3.63 1.92
N GLU A 254 -28.28 -2.83 1.36
CA GLU A 254 -29.16 -1.92 2.12
C GLU A 254 -30.50 -2.57 2.55
N MET A 255 -30.65 -3.90 2.40
CA MET A 255 -31.83 -4.64 2.84
C MET A 255 -31.47 -5.61 3.99
#